data_dcaefa7534703b83a4ef202d3ec15ba6
#
_entry.id   dcaefa7534703b83a4ef202d3ec15ba6
#
_cell.length_a   1.000
_cell.length_b   1.000
_cell.length_c   1.000
_cell.angle_alpha   90.00
_cell.angle_beta   90.00
_cell.angle_gamma   90.00
#
_symmetry.space_group_name_H-M   'P 1'
#
loop_
_entity.id
_entity.type
_entity.pdbx_description
1 polymer ?
#
loop_
_entity_poly.entity_id
_entity_poly.type
_entity_poly.pdbx_seq_one_letter_code
_entity_poly.pdbx_strand_id
1 'polypeptide(L)'
;MKKLISWNVNGLRACVTKGFENFFKDVDADIFCLQETKLQEGQIDLLLEGYHQYWCYADRKGYSGTAMFTKEEPLNVCYGIGIDEHDHEGRVITAEFDNCFVVTCYTPNSQSELKRLDYRMKWEDDFKAYLKKLEENKPVIMCGDLNVAHKEIDLKNPKTNRKNAGFTDEERSKMTALLDDGFIDTYRYFYPDTEGVYSWWSYRFKAREKNAGWRIDYFIVSKALESKLGGAKIHTEILGSDHCPVELTIDI
;
A
#
# COMPACT_ATOMS: atom_id res chain seq x y z
N MET A 1 -7.63 -18.09 -9.18
CA MET A 1 -7.24 -16.67 -9.16
C MET A 1 -7.77 -16.03 -7.91
N LYS A 2 -6.90 -15.43 -7.10
CA LYS A 2 -7.25 -14.62 -5.93
C LYS A 2 -7.31 -13.15 -6.31
N LYS A 3 -8.20 -12.39 -5.70
CA LYS A 3 -8.33 -10.95 -5.83
C LYS A 3 -7.85 -10.27 -4.55
N LEU A 4 -6.90 -9.37 -4.69
CA LEU A 4 -6.35 -8.60 -3.58
C LEU A 4 -6.64 -7.11 -3.79
N ILE A 5 -7.04 -6.43 -2.72
CA ILE A 5 -7.27 -4.98 -2.71
C ILE A 5 -6.37 -4.32 -1.67
N SER A 6 -5.86 -3.15 -2.02
CA SER A 6 -5.15 -2.27 -1.09
C SER A 6 -5.72 -0.86 -1.17
N TRP A 7 -6.00 -0.24 -0.02
CA TRP A 7 -6.59 1.10 0.04
C TRP A 7 -6.10 1.90 1.25
N ASN A 8 -5.44 3.01 1.01
CA ASN A 8 -5.22 4.01 2.05
C ASN A 8 -6.54 4.77 2.27
N VAL A 9 -7.15 4.58 3.42
CA VAL A 9 -8.49 5.12 3.75
C VAL A 9 -8.44 6.49 4.43
N ASN A 10 -7.26 6.99 4.76
CA ASN A 10 -7.03 8.29 5.42
C ASN A 10 -7.99 8.55 6.60
N GLY A 11 -8.15 7.52 7.43
CA GLY A 11 -9.08 7.49 8.56
C GLY A 11 -10.33 6.66 8.28
N LEU A 12 -10.33 5.40 8.74
CA LEU A 12 -11.36 4.41 8.39
C LEU A 12 -12.78 4.83 8.82
N ARG A 13 -12.96 5.42 10.01
CA ARG A 13 -14.30 5.88 10.44
C ARG A 13 -14.95 6.85 9.45
N ALA A 14 -14.16 7.79 8.93
CA ALA A 14 -14.67 8.74 7.93
C ALA A 14 -14.90 8.06 6.57
N CYS A 15 -14.09 7.08 6.20
CA CYS A 15 -14.25 6.32 4.96
C CYS A 15 -15.50 5.44 4.99
N VAL A 16 -15.81 4.82 6.13
CA VAL A 16 -17.03 4.01 6.34
C VAL A 16 -18.28 4.85 6.08
N THR A 17 -18.36 6.08 6.59
CA THR A 17 -19.50 6.97 6.33
C THR A 17 -19.64 7.41 4.87
N LYS A 18 -18.61 7.15 4.04
CA LYS A 18 -18.55 7.52 2.63
C LYS A 18 -18.64 6.32 1.68
N GLY A 19 -19.05 5.16 2.16
CA GLY A 19 -19.35 3.99 1.33
C GLY A 19 -18.28 2.89 1.30
N PHE A 20 -17.34 2.88 2.23
CA PHE A 20 -16.35 1.81 2.36
C PHE A 20 -16.97 0.41 2.32
N GLU A 21 -18.00 0.16 3.15
CA GLU A 21 -18.62 -1.16 3.23
C GLU A 21 -19.30 -1.61 1.93
N ASN A 22 -19.86 -0.67 1.16
CA ASN A 22 -20.45 -1.00 -0.14
C ASN A 22 -19.37 -1.50 -1.09
N PHE A 23 -18.27 -0.74 -1.23
CA PHE A 23 -17.15 -1.15 -2.07
C PHE A 23 -16.53 -2.47 -1.59
N PHE A 24 -16.35 -2.65 -0.28
CA PHE A 24 -15.82 -3.88 0.31
C PHE A 24 -16.66 -5.10 -0.08
N LYS A 25 -17.99 -5.00 0.02
CA LYS A 25 -18.94 -6.07 -0.35
C LYS A 25 -18.95 -6.33 -1.86
N ASP A 26 -19.01 -5.25 -2.65
CA ASP A 26 -19.13 -5.36 -4.11
C ASP A 26 -17.88 -5.95 -4.76
N VAL A 27 -16.70 -5.60 -4.25
CA VAL A 27 -15.43 -6.10 -4.80
C VAL A 27 -15.17 -7.55 -4.42
N ASP A 28 -15.68 -7.99 -3.28
CA ASP A 28 -15.58 -9.37 -2.74
C ASP A 28 -14.16 -9.96 -2.85
N ALA A 29 -13.17 -9.21 -2.37
CA ALA A 29 -11.77 -9.59 -2.47
C ALA A 29 -11.42 -10.75 -1.53
N ASP A 30 -10.46 -11.60 -1.92
CA ASP A 30 -9.93 -12.66 -1.05
C ASP A 30 -9.08 -12.09 0.08
N ILE A 31 -8.35 -11.01 -0.20
CA ILE A 31 -7.54 -10.26 0.77
C ILE A 31 -7.77 -8.77 0.55
N PHE A 32 -8.07 -8.05 1.63
CA PHE A 32 -8.29 -6.60 1.61
C PHE A 32 -7.39 -5.92 2.65
N CYS A 33 -6.50 -5.05 2.18
CA CYS A 33 -5.52 -4.35 3.00
C CYS A 33 -5.84 -2.87 3.12
N LEU A 34 -5.68 -2.32 4.32
CA LEU A 34 -5.88 -0.89 4.60
C LEU A 34 -4.62 -0.24 5.13
N GLN A 35 -4.42 1.02 4.76
CA GLN A 35 -3.42 1.90 5.34
C GLN A 35 -4.10 3.17 5.87
N GLU A 36 -3.44 3.83 6.80
CA GLU A 36 -3.95 5.00 7.53
C GLU A 36 -5.34 4.79 8.14
N THR A 37 -5.54 3.69 8.86
CA THR A 37 -6.80 3.45 9.59
C THR A 37 -7.06 4.52 10.65
N LYS A 38 -6.00 5.07 11.26
CA LYS A 38 -6.01 6.11 12.31
C LYS A 38 -6.84 5.71 13.52
N LEU A 39 -6.86 4.40 13.81
CA LEU A 39 -7.64 3.80 14.88
C LEU A 39 -6.76 3.33 16.04
N GLN A 40 -7.44 3.11 17.16
CA GLN A 40 -6.98 2.31 18.28
C GLN A 40 -7.97 1.17 18.51
N GLU A 41 -7.57 0.15 19.22
CA GLU A 41 -8.42 -0.99 19.56
C GLU A 41 -9.77 -0.55 20.14
N GLY A 42 -10.85 -1.18 19.69
CA GLY A 42 -12.22 -0.90 20.15
C GLY A 42 -12.85 0.39 19.62
N GLN A 43 -12.20 1.14 18.72
CA GLN A 43 -12.76 2.38 18.17
C GLN A 43 -13.70 2.20 16.97
N ILE A 44 -13.76 1.01 16.40
CA ILE A 44 -14.70 0.63 15.34
C ILE A 44 -15.10 -0.82 15.52
N ASP A 45 -16.32 -1.14 15.16
CA ASP A 45 -16.82 -2.50 15.05
C ASP A 45 -17.30 -2.71 13.60
N LEU A 46 -16.50 -3.43 12.81
CA LEU A 46 -16.81 -3.75 11.43
C LEU A 46 -17.25 -5.21 11.34
N LEU A 47 -18.51 -5.43 10.98
CA LEU A 47 -19.07 -6.75 10.72
C LEU A 47 -18.71 -7.16 9.28
N LEU A 48 -17.54 -7.77 9.10
CA LEU A 48 -17.07 -8.30 7.81
C LEU A 48 -17.25 -9.82 7.82
N GLU A 49 -18.47 -10.28 7.53
CA GLU A 49 -18.79 -11.71 7.55
C GLU A 49 -17.90 -12.49 6.59
N GLY A 50 -17.35 -13.60 7.07
CA GLY A 50 -16.47 -14.48 6.29
C GLY A 50 -15.03 -13.99 6.18
N TYR A 51 -14.64 -12.96 6.95
CA TYR A 51 -13.26 -12.47 6.96
C TYR A 51 -12.63 -12.56 8.36
N HIS A 52 -11.40 -13.07 8.40
CA HIS A 52 -10.48 -12.89 9.50
C HIS A 52 -9.91 -11.47 9.46
N GLN A 53 -9.78 -10.81 10.62
CA GLN A 53 -9.36 -9.41 10.71
C GLN A 53 -8.08 -9.27 11.53
N TYR A 54 -7.10 -8.56 10.98
CA TYR A 54 -5.80 -8.30 11.60
C TYR A 54 -5.56 -6.80 11.60
N TRP A 55 -5.22 -6.25 12.77
CA TRP A 55 -5.08 -4.81 12.99
C TRP A 55 -3.72 -4.49 13.60
N CYS A 56 -3.02 -3.51 13.04
CA CYS A 56 -1.77 -2.99 13.58
C CYS A 56 -1.96 -1.50 13.87
N TYR A 57 -1.94 -1.14 15.13
CA TYR A 57 -2.16 0.22 15.59
C TYR A 57 -0.85 0.94 15.86
N ALA A 58 -0.81 2.25 15.63
CA ALA A 58 0.30 3.08 16.09
C ALA A 58 0.15 3.39 17.59
N ASP A 59 1.26 3.56 18.30
CA ASP A 59 1.24 4.02 19.70
C ASP A 59 0.59 5.40 19.81
N ARG A 60 0.83 6.25 18.81
CA ARG A 60 0.22 7.56 18.73
C ARG A 60 -1.22 7.47 18.22
N LYS A 61 -2.17 7.92 19.04
CA LYS A 61 -3.61 7.96 18.71
C LYS A 61 -3.90 8.82 17.47
N GLY A 62 -4.79 8.31 16.61
CA GLY A 62 -5.25 9.04 15.42
C GLY A 62 -4.19 9.19 14.32
N TYR A 63 -3.19 8.33 14.30
CA TYR A 63 -2.05 8.38 13.39
C TYR A 63 -1.79 7.01 12.77
N SER A 64 -1.37 6.96 11.49
CA SER A 64 -0.96 5.73 10.80
C SER A 64 -1.96 4.57 10.99
N GLY A 65 -1.48 3.36 11.25
CA GLY A 65 -2.28 2.16 11.45
C GLY A 65 -2.60 1.45 10.13
N THR A 66 -2.48 0.11 10.14
CA THR A 66 -2.81 -0.76 9.02
C THR A 66 -3.81 -1.82 9.45
N ALA A 67 -4.52 -2.40 8.48
CA ALA A 67 -5.37 -3.56 8.70
C ALA A 67 -5.32 -4.50 7.51
N MET A 68 -5.56 -5.78 7.75
CA MET A 68 -5.69 -6.81 6.73
C MET A 68 -6.89 -7.69 7.04
N PHE A 69 -7.72 -7.92 6.02
CA PHE A 69 -8.90 -8.79 6.09
C PHE A 69 -8.73 -9.91 5.07
N THR A 70 -8.92 -11.16 5.49
CA THR A 70 -8.67 -12.33 4.64
C THR A 70 -9.82 -13.33 4.74
N LYS A 71 -10.28 -13.90 3.62
CA LYS A 71 -11.27 -14.99 3.62
C LYS A 71 -10.66 -16.29 4.15
N GLU A 72 -9.43 -16.56 3.77
CA GLU A 72 -8.66 -17.71 4.24
C GLU A 72 -7.85 -17.30 5.49
N GLU A 73 -7.82 -18.17 6.50
CA GLU A 73 -7.03 -17.93 7.69
C GLU A 73 -5.54 -18.13 7.37
N PRO A 74 -4.67 -17.14 7.59
CA PRO A 74 -3.23 -17.28 7.40
C PRO A 74 -2.63 -18.30 8.38
N LEU A 75 -1.55 -18.95 7.96
CA LEU A 75 -0.75 -19.83 8.83
C LEU A 75 -0.13 -19.08 10.00
N ASN A 76 0.26 -17.82 9.76
CA ASN A 76 0.85 -16.94 10.77
C ASN A 76 0.64 -15.47 10.38
N VAL A 77 0.60 -14.60 11.38
CA VAL A 77 0.55 -13.13 11.17
C VAL A 77 1.57 -12.45 12.07
N CYS A 78 2.39 -11.58 11.47
CA CYS A 78 3.38 -10.76 12.16
C CYS A 78 3.06 -9.28 11.97
N TYR A 79 3.38 -8.48 12.97
CA TYR A 79 3.21 -7.03 13.00
C TYR A 79 4.57 -6.34 13.08
N GLY A 80 4.77 -5.30 12.25
CA GLY A 80 6.06 -4.64 12.13
C GLY A 80 7.06 -5.43 11.29
N ILE A 81 8.33 -5.05 11.34
CA ILE A 81 9.44 -5.69 10.62
C ILE A 81 10.50 -6.28 11.58
N GLY A 82 10.25 -6.23 12.89
CA GLY A 82 11.15 -6.74 13.92
C GLY A 82 12.28 -5.76 14.28
N ILE A 83 12.11 -4.46 13.98
CA ILE A 83 13.04 -3.39 14.32
C ILE A 83 12.29 -2.36 15.17
N ASP A 84 12.64 -2.25 16.44
CA ASP A 84 11.95 -1.42 17.44
C ASP A 84 11.73 0.02 16.96
N GLU A 85 12.74 0.66 16.36
CA GLU A 85 12.63 2.01 15.80
C GLU A 85 11.50 2.18 14.77
N HIS A 86 11.08 1.11 14.11
CA HIS A 86 10.09 1.13 13.02
C HIS A 86 8.70 0.64 13.44
N ASP A 87 8.61 -0.14 14.51
CA ASP A 87 7.42 -0.93 14.79
C ASP A 87 6.38 -0.22 15.67
N HIS A 88 6.63 1.05 16.08
CA HIS A 88 5.71 1.85 16.90
C HIS A 88 4.63 2.62 16.12
N GLU A 89 4.72 2.64 14.80
CA GLU A 89 3.81 3.45 13.99
C GLU A 89 2.72 2.61 13.27
N GLY A 90 2.60 1.29 13.54
CA GLY A 90 1.55 0.44 13.02
C GLY A 90 1.52 0.36 11.49
N ARG A 91 2.71 0.19 10.86
CA ARG A 91 2.88 0.36 9.42
C ARG A 91 2.84 -0.91 8.60
N VAL A 92 3.13 -2.07 9.21
CA VAL A 92 3.31 -3.32 8.48
C VAL A 92 2.56 -4.46 9.14
N ILE A 93 1.79 -5.22 8.34
CA ILE A 93 1.25 -6.53 8.69
C ILE A 93 1.73 -7.52 7.63
N THR A 94 2.28 -8.63 8.06
CA THR A 94 2.68 -9.75 7.21
C THR A 94 1.85 -10.96 7.54
N ALA A 95 1.09 -11.49 6.58
CA ALA A 95 0.35 -12.73 6.68
C ALA A 95 1.06 -13.83 5.86
N GLU A 96 1.28 -14.99 6.47
CA GLU A 96 1.85 -16.15 5.81
C GLU A 96 0.73 -17.08 5.32
N PHE A 97 0.76 -17.41 4.04
CA PHE A 97 -0.09 -18.44 3.43
C PHE A 97 0.75 -19.63 2.95
N ASP A 98 0.11 -20.69 2.47
CA ASP A 98 0.82 -21.90 2.03
C ASP A 98 1.88 -21.61 0.97
N ASN A 99 1.59 -20.74 0.01
CA ASN A 99 2.42 -20.52 -1.17
C ASN A 99 3.12 -19.14 -1.22
N CYS A 100 2.79 -18.21 -0.31
CA CYS A 100 3.33 -16.85 -0.33
C CYS A 100 3.20 -16.15 1.01
N PHE A 101 3.93 -15.02 1.14
CA PHE A 101 3.63 -13.99 2.13
C PHE A 101 2.83 -12.85 1.48
N VAL A 102 1.84 -12.33 2.19
CA VAL A 102 1.18 -11.07 1.82
C VAL A 102 1.53 -10.02 2.86
N VAL A 103 2.11 -8.91 2.41
CA VAL A 103 2.59 -7.83 3.26
C VAL A 103 1.82 -6.55 2.91
N THR A 104 1.08 -5.98 3.85
CA THR A 104 0.57 -4.61 3.70
C THR A 104 1.51 -3.62 4.37
N CYS A 105 1.76 -2.50 3.70
CA CYS A 105 2.70 -1.51 4.15
C CYS A 105 2.14 -0.08 4.00
N TYR A 106 2.40 0.75 5.01
CA TYR A 106 2.25 2.20 4.94
C TYR A 106 3.62 2.85 5.15
N THR A 107 4.30 3.15 4.06
CA THR A 107 5.65 3.74 4.09
C THR A 107 5.64 5.12 4.76
N PRO A 108 6.61 5.45 5.63
CA PRO A 108 6.73 6.77 6.22
C PRO A 108 6.81 7.87 5.15
N ASN A 109 6.01 8.92 5.29
CA ASN A 109 6.13 10.11 4.45
C ASN A 109 7.33 10.96 4.88
N SER A 110 8.09 11.50 3.94
CA SER A 110 9.24 12.37 4.22
C SER A 110 8.86 13.74 4.80
N GLN A 111 7.57 14.08 4.77
CA GLN A 111 6.96 15.33 5.25
C GLN A 111 7.40 16.59 4.50
N SER A 112 6.75 17.72 4.85
CA SER A 112 7.12 19.03 4.32
C SER A 112 8.57 19.35 4.65
N GLU A 113 9.27 19.98 3.70
CA GLU A 113 10.69 20.35 3.86
C GLU A 113 11.60 19.12 4.07
N LEU A 114 11.10 17.91 3.75
CA LEU A 114 11.84 16.65 3.84
C LEU A 114 12.37 16.32 5.24
N LYS A 115 11.66 16.76 6.29
CA LYS A 115 12.11 16.63 7.70
C LYS A 115 12.34 15.18 8.14
N ARG A 116 11.71 14.20 7.49
CA ARG A 116 11.87 12.77 7.78
C ARG A 116 12.57 12.00 6.64
N LEU A 117 13.22 12.68 5.69
CA LEU A 117 13.84 12.00 4.55
C LEU A 117 14.91 11.00 5.00
N ASP A 118 15.82 11.39 5.89
CA ASP A 118 16.88 10.50 6.38
C ASP A 118 16.32 9.24 7.07
N TYR A 119 15.30 9.43 7.93
CA TYR A 119 14.60 8.31 8.56
C TYR A 119 13.93 7.42 7.51
N ARG A 120 13.27 8.01 6.53
CA ARG A 120 12.63 7.26 5.46
C ARG A 120 13.63 6.45 4.65
N MET A 121 14.80 6.99 4.34
CA MET A 121 15.82 6.27 3.58
C MET A 121 16.32 5.05 4.35
N LYS A 122 16.51 5.16 5.66
CA LYS A 122 16.84 4.03 6.53
C LYS A 122 15.70 3.00 6.57
N TRP A 123 14.48 3.46 6.75
CA TRP A 123 13.29 2.60 6.78
C TRP A 123 13.14 1.79 5.48
N GLU A 124 13.38 2.40 4.32
CA GLU A 124 13.32 1.73 3.01
C GLU A 124 14.36 0.62 2.87
N ASP A 125 15.60 0.85 3.36
CA ASP A 125 16.65 -0.17 3.34
C ASP A 125 16.30 -1.34 4.26
N ASP A 126 15.85 -1.06 5.48
CA ASP A 126 15.46 -2.07 6.46
C ASP A 126 14.22 -2.85 6.01
N PHE A 127 13.24 -2.18 5.41
CA PHE A 127 12.04 -2.82 4.86
C PHE A 127 12.37 -3.71 3.66
N LYS A 128 13.23 -3.25 2.73
CA LYS A 128 13.70 -4.08 1.62
C LYS A 128 14.41 -5.33 2.13
N ALA A 129 15.29 -5.20 3.12
CA ALA A 129 15.98 -6.32 3.73
C ALA A 129 15.00 -7.31 4.38
N TYR A 130 13.93 -6.79 5.03
CA TYR A 130 12.85 -7.61 5.57
C TYR A 130 12.12 -8.42 4.48
N LEU A 131 11.72 -7.78 3.37
CA LEU A 131 11.08 -8.47 2.24
C LEU A 131 11.98 -9.55 1.64
N LYS A 132 13.27 -9.27 1.48
CA LYS A 132 14.25 -10.25 0.96
C LYS A 132 14.40 -11.45 1.88
N LYS A 133 14.36 -11.24 3.20
CA LYS A 133 14.39 -12.33 4.18
C LYS A 133 13.13 -13.21 4.10
N LEU A 134 11.96 -12.65 3.85
CA LEU A 134 10.74 -13.42 3.60
C LEU A 134 10.87 -14.27 2.32
N GLU A 135 11.44 -13.69 1.25
CA GLU A 135 11.67 -14.38 -0.03
C GLU A 135 12.56 -15.62 0.07
N GLU A 136 13.42 -15.72 1.08
CA GLU A 136 14.22 -16.95 1.31
C GLU A 136 13.35 -18.19 1.56
N ASN A 137 12.11 -17.99 2.00
CA ASN A 137 11.18 -19.07 2.32
C ASN A 137 10.04 -19.22 1.29
N LYS A 138 9.37 -18.11 0.98
CA LYS A 138 8.23 -18.06 0.06
C LYS A 138 8.22 -16.72 -0.68
N PRO A 139 7.69 -16.68 -1.92
CA PRO A 139 7.53 -15.42 -2.63
C PRO A 139 6.62 -14.45 -1.88
N VAL A 140 6.85 -13.16 -2.11
CA VAL A 140 6.17 -12.06 -1.42
C VAL A 140 5.25 -11.31 -2.37
N ILE A 141 4.05 -10.99 -1.89
CA ILE A 141 3.13 -10.01 -2.46
C ILE A 141 3.05 -8.85 -1.47
N MET A 142 3.63 -7.72 -1.81
CA MET A 142 3.58 -6.51 -0.99
C MET A 142 2.63 -5.50 -1.61
N CYS A 143 1.81 -4.86 -0.78
CA CYS A 143 0.91 -3.80 -1.22
C CYS A 143 0.86 -2.65 -0.21
N GLY A 144 0.40 -1.51 -0.67
CA GLY A 144 0.11 -0.37 0.20
C GLY A 144 0.46 0.97 -0.41
N ASP A 145 0.36 1.99 0.44
CA ASP A 145 0.80 3.33 0.14
C ASP A 145 2.31 3.45 0.40
N LEU A 146 3.08 3.49 -0.68
CA LEU A 146 4.53 3.59 -0.62
C LEU A 146 5.03 5.03 -0.56
N ASN A 147 4.12 6.01 -0.55
CA ASN A 147 4.46 7.43 -0.48
C ASN A 147 5.55 7.86 -1.48
N VAL A 148 5.57 7.24 -2.67
CA VAL A 148 6.49 7.60 -3.77
C VAL A 148 5.84 7.38 -5.13
N ALA A 149 5.91 8.38 -6.00
CA ALA A 149 5.71 8.21 -7.43
C ALA A 149 7.06 7.82 -8.04
N HIS A 150 7.18 6.63 -8.65
CA HIS A 150 8.47 6.09 -9.07
C HIS A 150 9.07 6.86 -10.25
N LYS A 151 8.29 7.02 -11.33
CA LYS A 151 8.72 7.64 -12.58
C LYS A 151 7.93 8.91 -12.88
N GLU A 152 8.39 9.71 -13.83
CA GLU A 152 7.70 10.94 -14.24
C GLU A 152 6.27 10.69 -14.76
N ILE A 153 6.01 9.51 -15.33
CA ILE A 153 4.68 9.08 -15.77
C ILE A 153 3.71 8.83 -14.58
N ASP A 154 4.23 8.68 -13.36
CA ASP A 154 3.44 8.35 -12.17
C ASP A 154 2.85 9.56 -11.45
N LEU A 155 3.06 10.78 -11.97
CA LEU A 155 2.44 11.99 -11.42
C LEU A 155 2.21 13.06 -12.49
N LYS A 156 1.21 13.93 -12.24
CA LYS A 156 0.78 14.94 -13.22
C LYS A 156 1.83 16.02 -13.52
N ASN A 157 2.60 16.45 -12.52
CA ASN A 157 3.51 17.59 -12.64
C ASN A 157 4.93 17.24 -12.15
N PRO A 158 5.68 16.36 -12.83
CA PRO A 158 6.96 15.85 -12.33
C PRO A 158 8.02 16.96 -12.15
N LYS A 159 8.12 17.90 -13.09
CA LYS A 159 9.15 18.94 -13.06
C LYS A 159 9.09 19.82 -11.82
N THR A 160 7.89 20.16 -11.35
CA THR A 160 7.68 21.05 -10.19
C THR A 160 7.74 20.30 -8.87
N ASN A 161 7.67 18.95 -8.88
CA ASN A 161 7.60 18.14 -7.68
C ASN A 161 8.91 17.39 -7.33
N ARG A 162 9.96 17.54 -8.15
CA ARG A 162 11.22 16.78 -8.00
C ARG A 162 11.95 16.94 -6.65
N LYS A 163 11.61 17.98 -5.89
CA LYS A 163 12.15 18.25 -4.54
C LYS A 163 11.10 18.11 -3.44
N ASN A 164 9.93 17.60 -3.77
CA ASN A 164 8.84 17.42 -2.82
C ASN A 164 8.82 15.96 -2.31
N ALA A 165 8.35 15.78 -1.06
CA ALA A 165 8.12 14.46 -0.49
C ALA A 165 7.27 13.60 -1.44
N GLY A 166 7.68 12.36 -1.65
CA GLY A 166 7.07 11.40 -2.57
C GLY A 166 7.59 11.45 -4.00
N PHE A 167 8.50 12.39 -4.35
CA PHE A 167 9.12 12.44 -5.68
C PHE A 167 10.57 12.93 -5.69
N THR A 168 11.26 12.86 -4.57
CA THR A 168 12.71 13.15 -4.51
C THR A 168 13.50 12.06 -5.24
N ASP A 169 14.70 12.41 -5.69
CA ASP A 169 15.57 11.44 -6.36
C ASP A 169 15.96 10.31 -5.40
N GLU A 170 16.10 10.60 -4.10
CA GLU A 170 16.38 9.63 -3.04
C GLU A 170 15.25 8.60 -2.88
N GLU A 171 14.00 9.06 -2.73
CA GLU A 171 12.84 8.18 -2.60
C GLU A 171 12.64 7.30 -3.84
N ARG A 172 12.77 7.88 -5.01
CA ARG A 172 12.66 7.17 -6.29
C ARG A 172 13.78 6.15 -6.48
N SER A 173 14.99 6.45 -6.02
CA SER A 173 16.12 5.52 -6.09
C SER A 173 15.90 4.28 -5.22
N LYS A 174 15.24 4.41 -4.05
CA LYS A 174 14.87 3.27 -3.21
C LYS A 174 13.84 2.36 -3.88
N MET A 175 12.84 2.95 -4.54
CA MET A 175 11.88 2.18 -5.32
C MET A 175 12.58 1.44 -6.49
N THR A 176 13.48 2.12 -7.20
CA THR A 176 14.30 1.48 -8.25
C THR A 176 15.11 0.32 -7.68
N ALA A 177 15.79 0.51 -6.54
CA ALA A 177 16.60 -0.51 -5.90
C ALA A 177 15.76 -1.72 -5.41
N LEU A 178 14.51 -1.50 -5.02
CA LEU A 178 13.59 -2.59 -4.69
C LEU A 178 13.23 -3.41 -5.94
N LEU A 179 12.86 -2.75 -7.03
CA LEU A 179 12.48 -3.43 -8.27
C LEU A 179 13.67 -4.15 -8.93
N ASP A 180 14.85 -3.54 -8.93
CA ASP A 180 16.10 -4.15 -9.47
C ASP A 180 16.52 -5.39 -8.67
N ASP A 181 16.09 -5.50 -7.41
CA ASP A 181 16.41 -6.62 -6.50
C ASP A 181 15.41 -7.81 -6.65
N GLY A 182 14.68 -7.85 -7.77
CA GLY A 182 13.83 -8.99 -8.15
C GLY A 182 12.36 -8.83 -7.82
N PHE A 183 11.87 -7.60 -7.72
CA PHE A 183 10.45 -7.30 -7.54
C PHE A 183 9.82 -6.67 -8.80
N ILE A 184 8.52 -6.82 -8.95
CA ILE A 184 7.72 -6.34 -10.09
C ILE A 184 6.65 -5.37 -9.60
N ASP A 185 6.61 -4.15 -10.15
CA ASP A 185 5.45 -3.26 -10.07
C ASP A 185 4.36 -3.80 -11.00
N THR A 186 3.32 -4.40 -10.42
CA THR A 186 2.30 -5.13 -11.18
C THR A 186 1.51 -4.24 -12.11
N TYR A 187 1.24 -2.99 -11.70
CA TYR A 187 0.53 -2.06 -12.59
C TYR A 187 1.37 -1.72 -13.80
N ARG A 188 2.66 -1.39 -13.64
CA ARG A 188 3.56 -1.09 -14.76
C ARG A 188 3.92 -2.33 -15.58
N TYR A 189 3.82 -3.51 -15.03
CA TYR A 189 3.94 -4.77 -15.79
C TYR A 189 2.84 -4.88 -16.87
N PHE A 190 1.57 -4.61 -16.51
CA PHE A 190 0.45 -4.67 -17.46
C PHE A 190 0.30 -3.39 -18.29
N TYR A 191 0.64 -2.24 -17.74
CA TYR A 191 0.41 -0.91 -18.32
C TYR A 191 1.67 -0.04 -18.30
N PRO A 192 2.74 -0.44 -19.03
CA PRO A 192 4.05 0.20 -18.94
C PRO A 192 4.03 1.68 -19.31
N ASP A 193 3.21 2.06 -20.30
CA ASP A 193 3.19 3.40 -20.90
C ASP A 193 1.88 4.17 -20.65
N THR A 194 0.99 3.65 -19.79
CA THR A 194 -0.30 4.30 -19.53
C THR A 194 -0.12 5.53 -18.64
N GLU A 195 -0.41 6.69 -19.20
CA GLU A 195 -0.36 7.99 -18.51
C GLU A 195 -1.70 8.37 -17.88
N GLY A 196 -1.64 9.28 -16.91
CA GLY A 196 -2.83 9.92 -16.35
C GLY A 196 -3.68 9.04 -15.44
N VAL A 197 -3.17 7.88 -15.03
CA VAL A 197 -3.82 7.01 -14.05
C VAL A 197 -3.07 7.11 -12.72
N TYR A 198 -3.76 7.58 -11.71
CA TYR A 198 -3.21 7.88 -10.40
C TYR A 198 -4.03 7.20 -9.31
N SER A 199 -3.46 7.10 -8.10
CA SER A 199 -4.12 6.51 -6.93
C SER A 199 -4.40 7.51 -5.82
N TRP A 200 -3.76 8.69 -5.85
CA TRP A 200 -3.91 9.74 -4.85
C TRP A 200 -4.05 11.13 -5.47
N TRP A 201 -4.88 11.99 -4.85
CA TRP A 201 -5.08 13.39 -5.21
C TRP A 201 -5.22 14.25 -3.95
N SER A 202 -4.46 15.33 -3.87
CA SER A 202 -4.64 16.29 -2.76
C SER A 202 -6.09 16.79 -2.68
N TYR A 203 -6.62 16.95 -1.47
CA TYR A 203 -7.92 17.61 -1.26
C TYR A 203 -7.91 19.09 -1.69
N ARG A 204 -6.72 19.69 -1.87
CA ARG A 204 -6.58 21.09 -2.26
C ARG A 204 -6.79 21.29 -3.75
N PHE A 205 -7.28 22.48 -4.12
CA PHE A 205 -7.34 22.95 -5.52
C PHE A 205 -8.16 22.10 -6.48
N LYS A 206 -9.09 21.27 -5.97
CA LYS A 206 -9.88 20.33 -6.77
C LYS A 206 -8.99 19.40 -7.61
N ALA A 207 -7.93 18.87 -6.99
CA ALA A 207 -6.91 18.11 -7.69
C ALA A 207 -7.49 16.86 -8.36
N ARG A 208 -8.44 16.14 -7.70
CA ARG A 208 -9.06 14.95 -8.27
C ARG A 208 -9.94 15.27 -9.49
N GLU A 209 -10.73 16.36 -9.44
CA GLU A 209 -11.54 16.81 -10.59
C GLU A 209 -10.67 17.16 -11.80
N LYS A 210 -9.48 17.72 -11.57
CA LYS A 210 -8.50 18.08 -12.61
C LYS A 210 -7.56 16.95 -12.99
N ASN A 211 -7.70 15.80 -12.36
CA ASN A 211 -6.78 14.67 -12.44
C ASN A 211 -5.30 15.08 -12.21
N ALA A 212 -5.05 15.97 -11.26
CA ALA A 212 -3.71 16.34 -10.83
C ALA A 212 -3.26 15.41 -9.69
N GLY A 213 -3.05 14.15 -10.03
CA GLY A 213 -2.80 13.07 -9.09
C GLY A 213 -1.39 12.49 -9.16
N TRP A 214 -1.16 11.53 -8.27
CA TRP A 214 0.06 10.74 -8.13
C TRP A 214 -0.31 9.27 -7.99
N ARG A 215 0.47 8.37 -8.58
CA ARG A 215 0.39 6.92 -8.33
C ARG A 215 1.41 6.57 -7.26
N ILE A 216 0.94 6.38 -6.05
CA ILE A 216 1.75 6.11 -4.86
C ILE A 216 1.31 4.86 -4.09
N ASP A 217 0.19 4.26 -4.50
CA ASP A 217 -0.31 2.97 -3.99
C ASP A 217 0.03 1.87 -5.00
N TYR A 218 0.54 0.75 -4.50
CA TYR A 218 1.12 -0.31 -5.32
C TYR A 218 0.70 -1.70 -4.89
N PHE A 219 0.77 -2.62 -5.85
CA PHE A 219 1.08 -4.03 -5.62
C PHE A 219 2.45 -4.34 -6.24
N ILE A 220 3.37 -4.79 -5.41
CA ILE A 220 4.72 -5.20 -5.78
C ILE A 220 4.88 -6.67 -5.43
N VAL A 221 5.34 -7.49 -6.38
CA VAL A 221 5.45 -8.93 -6.17
C VAL A 221 6.86 -9.44 -6.47
N SER A 222 7.24 -10.51 -5.79
CA SER A 222 8.46 -11.25 -6.14
C SER A 222 8.45 -11.70 -7.59
N LYS A 223 9.60 -11.63 -8.27
CA LYS A 223 9.77 -12.10 -9.66
C LYS A 223 9.30 -13.53 -9.88
N ALA A 224 9.41 -14.39 -8.86
CA ALA A 224 8.93 -15.77 -8.89
C ALA A 224 7.41 -15.89 -9.16
N LEU A 225 6.63 -14.84 -8.92
CA LEU A 225 5.19 -14.79 -9.16
C LEU A 225 4.81 -14.21 -10.52
N GLU A 226 5.75 -13.82 -11.37
CA GLU A 226 5.48 -13.16 -12.64
C GLU A 226 4.49 -13.93 -13.53
N SER A 227 4.70 -15.24 -13.69
CA SER A 227 3.83 -16.09 -14.51
C SER A 227 2.43 -16.33 -13.91
N LYS A 228 2.22 -15.93 -12.67
CA LYS A 228 0.96 -16.07 -11.94
C LYS A 228 0.12 -14.77 -11.95
N LEU A 229 0.64 -13.69 -12.49
CA LEU A 229 -0.05 -12.40 -12.57
C LEU A 229 -1.24 -12.50 -13.55
N GLY A 230 -2.43 -12.15 -13.08
CA GLY A 230 -3.67 -12.17 -13.86
C GLY A 230 -4.15 -10.79 -14.30
N GLY A 231 -3.87 -9.75 -13.52
CA GLY A 231 -4.26 -8.38 -13.83
C GLY A 231 -3.99 -7.42 -12.69
N ALA A 232 -3.95 -6.13 -13.03
CA ALA A 232 -3.86 -5.03 -12.08
C ALA A 232 -4.86 -3.94 -12.44
N LYS A 233 -5.45 -3.28 -11.43
CA LYS A 233 -6.41 -2.18 -11.64
C LYS A 233 -6.21 -1.09 -10.59
N ILE A 234 -6.49 0.15 -10.97
CA ILE A 234 -6.62 1.30 -10.08
C ILE A 234 -8.06 1.79 -10.19
N HIS A 235 -8.81 1.75 -9.08
CA HIS A 235 -10.23 2.07 -9.02
C HIS A 235 -10.46 3.58 -8.87
N THR A 236 -10.09 4.37 -9.87
CA THR A 236 -10.13 5.83 -9.82
C THR A 236 -11.52 6.42 -9.56
N GLU A 237 -12.56 5.65 -9.85
CA GLU A 237 -13.98 5.98 -9.65
C GLU A 237 -14.42 5.88 -8.18
N ILE A 238 -13.71 5.14 -7.36
CA ILE A 238 -14.09 4.91 -5.95
C ILE A 238 -13.68 6.10 -5.10
N LEU A 239 -14.66 6.65 -4.40
CA LEU A 239 -14.51 7.79 -3.50
C LEU A 239 -14.50 7.32 -2.04
N GLY A 240 -14.24 8.24 -1.10
CA GLY A 240 -14.24 7.96 0.35
C GLY A 240 -12.94 8.39 1.03
N SER A 241 -11.84 8.38 0.30
CA SER A 241 -10.52 8.84 0.71
C SER A 241 -9.93 9.78 -0.36
N ASP A 242 -8.81 10.43 -0.09
CA ASP A 242 -7.97 11.11 -1.08
C ASP A 242 -7.14 10.12 -1.92
N HIS A 243 -7.08 8.86 -1.49
CA HIS A 243 -6.65 7.74 -2.31
C HIS A 243 -7.85 6.98 -2.89
N CYS A 244 -7.61 6.23 -3.96
CA CYS A 244 -8.53 5.20 -4.43
C CYS A 244 -7.92 3.80 -4.25
N PRO A 245 -8.75 2.74 -4.23
CA PRO A 245 -8.26 1.37 -4.11
C PRO A 245 -7.41 0.95 -5.30
N VAL A 246 -6.42 0.11 -5.06
CA VAL A 246 -5.67 -0.61 -6.10
C VAL A 246 -5.93 -2.11 -5.97
N GLU A 247 -5.93 -2.83 -7.08
CA GLU A 247 -6.29 -4.25 -7.17
C GLU A 247 -5.20 -5.04 -7.89
N LEU A 248 -4.97 -6.24 -7.40
CA LEU A 248 -4.20 -7.29 -8.04
C LEU A 248 -5.07 -8.55 -8.17
N THR A 249 -5.08 -9.18 -9.35
CA THR A 249 -5.53 -10.56 -9.53
C THR A 249 -4.33 -11.45 -9.82
N ILE A 250 -4.22 -12.58 -9.08
CA ILE A 250 -3.07 -13.46 -9.12
C ILE A 250 -3.46 -14.91 -8.83
N ASP A 251 -2.75 -15.88 -9.42
CA ASP A 251 -2.99 -17.31 -9.25
C ASP A 251 -2.07 -17.88 -8.18
N ILE A 252 -2.52 -17.86 -6.92
CA ILE A 252 -1.81 -18.34 -5.73
C ILE A 252 -2.66 -19.26 -4.89
#